data_55d8d4aba8242e3c5c8a5a79d2a7223e
#
_entry.id   55d8d4aba8242e3c5c8a5a79d2a7223e
#
_cell.length_a   1.000
_cell.length_b   1.000
_cell.length_c   1.000
_cell.angle_alpha   90.00
_cell.angle_beta   90.00
_cell.angle_gamma   90.00
#
_symmetry.space_group_name_H-M   'P 1'
#
loop_
_entity.id
_entity.type
_entity.pdbx_description
1 polymer ?
#
loop_
_entity_poly.entity_id
_entity_poly.type
_entity_poly.pdbx_seq_one_letter_code
_entity_poly.pdbx_strand_id
1 'polypeptide(L)'
;VYLGDGSGGFELELTLLHDRKEPYDLGESEFHLAFRVDEYDKYHELHEEMGCICYENHKMGIYFIEDPDGYWLEILPVRNQKAADYIR
;
A
#
# COMPACT_ATOMS: atom_id res chain seq x y z
N VAL A 1 -12.90 -12.53 2.91
CA VAL A 1 -13.08 -11.64 1.76
C VAL A 1 -11.82 -11.62 0.91
N TYR A 2 -11.99 -11.73 -0.37
CA TYR A 2 -10.89 -11.70 -1.33
C TYR A 2 -11.02 -10.48 -2.22
N LEU A 3 -9.93 -9.75 -2.37
CA LEU A 3 -9.88 -8.56 -3.22
C LEU A 3 -8.89 -8.80 -4.35
N GLY A 4 -9.27 -8.45 -5.54
CA GLY A 4 -8.41 -8.60 -6.70
C GLY A 4 -8.53 -7.42 -7.64
N ASP A 5 -7.70 -7.42 -8.67
CA ASP A 5 -7.72 -6.34 -9.65
C ASP A 5 -8.49 -6.72 -10.92
N GLY A 6 -9.12 -7.87 -10.91
CA GLY A 6 -9.89 -8.34 -12.06
C GLY A 6 -9.09 -9.13 -13.07
N SER A 7 -7.78 -9.19 -12.89
CA SER A 7 -6.92 -9.92 -13.85
C SER A 7 -6.90 -11.41 -13.59
N GLY A 8 -7.22 -11.83 -12.36
CA GLY A 8 -7.15 -13.22 -11.99
C GLY A 8 -5.78 -13.71 -11.60
N GLY A 9 -4.78 -12.83 -11.67
CA GLY A 9 -3.42 -13.21 -11.36
C GLY A 9 -3.01 -12.98 -9.93
N PHE A 10 -3.87 -12.34 -9.16
CA PHE A 10 -3.54 -11.98 -7.79
C PHE A 10 -4.80 -11.71 -6.98
N GLU A 11 -4.80 -12.19 -5.74
CA GLU A 11 -5.90 -11.90 -4.81
C GLU A 11 -5.34 -11.66 -3.43
N LEU A 12 -5.94 -10.71 -2.72
CA LEU A 12 -5.60 -10.44 -1.34
C LEU A 12 -6.75 -10.91 -0.47
N GLU A 13 -6.44 -11.76 0.49
CA GLU A 13 -7.46 -12.24 1.41
C GLU A 13 -7.45 -11.42 2.69
N LEU A 14 -8.61 -10.91 3.07
CA LEU A 14 -8.76 -10.21 4.35
C LEU A 14 -9.52 -11.13 5.29
N THR A 15 -8.94 -11.40 6.45
CA THR A 15 -9.49 -12.34 7.42
C THR A 15 -9.82 -11.63 8.72
N LEU A 16 -11.03 -11.84 9.20
CA LEU A 16 -11.46 -11.33 10.49
C LEU A 16 -11.54 -12.49 11.47
N LEU A 17 -10.81 -12.39 12.56
CA LEU A 17 -10.87 -13.39 13.63
C LEU A 17 -11.82 -12.89 14.71
N HIS A 18 -12.97 -13.51 14.82
CA HIS A 18 -14.03 -13.02 15.72
C HIS A 18 -13.63 -12.98 17.18
N ASP A 19 -12.75 -13.88 17.58
CA ASP A 19 -12.34 -13.96 18.99
C ASP A 19 -11.21 -13.01 19.35
N ARG A 20 -10.63 -12.37 18.37
CA ARG A 20 -9.50 -11.48 18.62
C ARG A 20 -9.98 -10.05 18.81
N LYS A 21 -9.61 -9.48 19.95
CA LYS A 21 -10.00 -8.12 20.31
C LYS A 21 -8.84 -7.14 20.30
N GLU A 22 -7.63 -7.63 20.53
CA GLU A 22 -6.48 -6.74 20.59
C GLU A 22 -5.90 -6.50 19.21
N PRO A 23 -5.29 -5.34 19.01
CA PRO A 23 -4.58 -5.08 17.75
C PRO A 23 -3.41 -6.04 17.58
N TYR A 24 -2.98 -6.26 16.36
CA TYR A 24 -1.81 -7.07 16.09
C TYR A 24 -0.55 -6.24 16.32
N ASP A 25 0.49 -6.91 16.75
CA ASP A 25 1.80 -6.29 16.90
C ASP A 25 2.47 -6.34 15.52
N LEU A 26 2.58 -5.21 14.88
CA LEU A 26 3.11 -5.12 13.52
C LEU A 26 4.62 -4.91 13.48
N GLY A 27 5.26 -4.93 14.65
CA GLY A 27 6.70 -4.72 14.73
C GLY A 27 7.06 -3.35 14.20
N GLU A 28 8.08 -3.30 13.38
CA GLU A 28 8.53 -2.05 12.78
C GLU A 28 8.04 -1.91 11.34
N SER A 29 7.00 -2.64 10.99
CA SER A 29 6.42 -2.60 9.63
C SER A 29 7.42 -2.97 8.56
N GLU A 30 8.24 -3.97 8.84
CA GLU A 30 9.26 -4.44 7.90
C GLU A 30 8.66 -5.09 6.66
N PHE A 31 7.43 -5.36 6.67
CA PHE A 31 6.70 -6.19 5.74
C PHE A 31 5.51 -5.40 5.23
N HIS A 32 5.38 -5.24 3.97
CA HIS A 32 4.25 -4.48 3.41
C HIS A 32 3.93 -4.96 2.00
N LEU A 33 2.71 -4.64 1.56
CA LEU A 33 2.30 -4.86 0.20
C LEU A 33 2.62 -3.62 -0.61
N ALA A 34 2.89 -3.81 -1.88
CA ALA A 34 3.16 -2.70 -2.79
C ALA A 34 2.17 -2.77 -3.96
N PHE A 35 1.65 -1.62 -4.34
CA PHE A 35 0.72 -1.51 -5.45
C PHE A 35 1.25 -0.55 -6.50
N ARG A 36 1.30 -1.02 -7.75
CA ARG A 36 1.66 -0.15 -8.85
C ARG A 36 0.38 0.42 -9.45
N VAL A 37 0.34 1.73 -9.60
CA VAL A 37 -0.88 2.39 -10.07
C VAL A 37 -0.59 3.20 -11.33
N ASP A 38 -1.56 3.23 -12.24
CA ASP A 38 -1.45 3.95 -13.50
C ASP A 38 -1.50 5.45 -13.33
N GLU A 39 -2.37 5.92 -12.46
CA GLU A 39 -2.59 7.34 -12.27
C GLU A 39 -2.05 7.76 -10.92
N TYR A 40 -0.74 7.68 -10.82
CA TYR A 40 -0.02 7.92 -9.58
C TYR A 40 -0.39 9.24 -8.89
N ASP A 41 -0.36 10.33 -9.66
CA ASP A 41 -0.65 11.65 -9.08
C ASP A 41 -2.08 11.76 -8.58
N LYS A 42 -2.99 11.13 -9.30
CA LYS A 42 -4.40 11.14 -8.94
C LYS A 42 -4.63 10.36 -7.65
N TYR A 43 -3.98 9.21 -7.52
CA TYR A 43 -4.08 8.41 -6.30
C TYR A 43 -3.42 9.10 -5.12
N HIS A 44 -2.31 9.80 -5.37
CA HIS A 44 -1.65 10.54 -4.31
C HIS A 44 -2.59 11.62 -3.77
N GLU A 45 -3.25 12.32 -4.66
CA GLU A 45 -4.20 13.37 -4.29
C GLU A 45 -5.35 12.79 -3.47
N LEU A 46 -5.87 11.65 -3.92
CA LEU A 46 -6.94 10.97 -3.21
C LEU A 46 -6.52 10.55 -1.81
N HIS A 47 -5.35 9.94 -1.71
CA HIS A 47 -4.87 9.45 -0.42
C HIS A 47 -4.53 10.60 0.53
N GLU A 48 -4.09 11.72 -0.03
CA GLU A 48 -3.83 12.91 0.77
C GLU A 48 -5.14 13.44 1.35
N GLU A 49 -6.17 13.45 0.53
CA GLU A 49 -7.50 13.87 0.93
C GLU A 49 -8.08 12.97 2.00
N MET A 50 -7.80 11.67 1.89
CA MET A 50 -8.23 10.69 2.87
C MET A 50 -7.44 10.78 4.17
N GLY A 51 -6.31 11.45 4.15
CA GLY A 51 -5.46 11.61 5.33
C GLY A 51 -4.74 10.33 5.73
N CYS A 52 -4.50 9.43 4.79
CA CYS A 52 -3.90 8.15 5.13
C CYS A 52 -2.43 8.00 4.72
N ILE A 53 -1.83 9.04 4.15
CA ILE A 53 -0.42 8.97 3.78
C ILE A 53 0.43 9.05 5.05
N CYS A 54 1.29 8.07 5.28
CA CYS A 54 2.12 8.02 6.47
C CYS A 54 3.61 8.26 6.20
N TYR A 55 4.03 8.17 4.96
CA TYR A 55 5.43 8.42 4.62
C TYR A 55 5.55 8.67 3.13
N GLU A 56 6.41 9.61 2.77
CA GLU A 56 6.67 9.92 1.36
C GLU A 56 8.16 9.93 1.09
N ASN A 57 8.54 9.36 -0.04
CA ASN A 57 9.92 9.41 -0.50
C ASN A 57 9.91 10.03 -1.89
N HIS A 58 10.05 11.36 -1.91
CA HIS A 58 9.96 12.11 -3.16
C HIS A 58 11.10 11.78 -4.12
N LYS A 59 12.23 11.43 -3.57
CA LYS A 59 13.40 11.10 -4.38
C LYS A 59 13.15 9.84 -5.20
N MET A 60 12.54 8.84 -4.59
CA MET A 60 12.22 7.60 -5.27
C MET A 60 10.90 7.67 -6.02
N GLY A 61 10.08 8.66 -5.72
CA GLY A 61 8.77 8.78 -6.36
C GLY A 61 7.77 7.77 -5.87
N ILE A 62 7.80 7.49 -4.57
CA ILE A 62 6.87 6.53 -3.95
C ILE A 62 6.34 7.10 -2.64
N TYR A 63 5.26 6.54 -2.17
CA TYR A 63 4.75 6.90 -0.85
C TYR A 63 4.04 5.71 -0.24
N PHE A 64 3.79 5.81 1.06
CA PHE A 64 3.10 4.77 1.82
C PHE A 64 1.83 5.32 2.42
N ILE A 65 0.80 4.49 2.44
CA ILE A 65 -0.43 4.79 3.16
C ILE A 65 -0.57 3.77 4.28
N GLU A 66 -1.41 4.10 5.24
CA GLU A 66 -1.66 3.25 6.39
C GLU A 66 -3.11 2.81 6.34
N ASP A 67 -3.36 1.51 6.48
CA ASP A 67 -4.73 1.03 6.51
C ASP A 67 -5.30 1.21 7.92
N PRO A 68 -6.60 0.95 8.13
CA PRO A 68 -7.19 1.18 9.45
C PRO A 68 -6.56 0.39 10.60
N ASP A 69 -5.86 -0.69 10.29
CA ASP A 69 -5.19 -1.50 11.30
C ASP A 69 -3.73 -1.15 11.49
N GLY A 70 -3.25 -0.16 10.75
CA GLY A 70 -1.87 0.29 10.88
C GLY A 70 -0.89 -0.34 9.91
N TYR A 71 -1.35 -1.22 9.03
CA TYR A 71 -0.46 -1.81 8.02
C TYR A 71 -0.07 -0.78 6.98
N TRP A 72 1.19 -0.80 6.60
CA TRP A 72 1.70 0.10 5.57
C TRP A 72 1.53 -0.51 4.20
N LEU A 73 1.07 0.29 3.26
CA LEU A 73 0.90 -0.10 1.87
C LEU A 73 1.69 0.86 1.02
N GLU A 74 2.57 0.32 0.18
CA GLU A 74 3.42 1.15 -0.67
C GLU A 74 2.75 1.42 -2.01
N ILE A 75 2.78 2.66 -2.46
CA ILE A 75 2.18 3.05 -3.72
C ILE A 75 3.28 3.47 -4.68
N LEU A 76 3.32 2.83 -5.83
CA LEU A 76 4.35 3.02 -6.84
C LEU A 76 3.73 3.32 -8.20
N PRO A 77 4.42 4.09 -9.03
CA PRO A 77 3.93 4.27 -10.40
C PRO A 77 4.21 3.04 -11.24
N VAL A 78 3.40 2.86 -12.26
CA VAL A 78 3.58 1.75 -13.18
C VAL A 78 4.77 2.05 -14.07
N ARG A 79 5.66 1.09 -14.11
CA ARG A 79 6.79 1.13 -15.05
C ARG A 79 7.50 2.46 -15.11
N ASN A 80 7.74 3.04 -13.97
CA ASN A 80 8.47 4.28 -13.87
C ASN A 80 9.96 3.93 -13.80
N GLN A 81 10.76 4.48 -14.70
CA GLN A 81 12.17 4.16 -14.77
C GLN A 81 12.89 4.44 -13.45
N LYS A 82 12.60 5.60 -12.88
CA LYS A 82 13.23 6.02 -11.65
C LYS A 82 12.90 5.05 -10.49
N ALA A 83 11.63 4.73 -10.35
CA ALA A 83 11.21 3.81 -9.31
C ALA A 83 11.79 2.43 -9.53
N ALA A 84 11.83 1.99 -10.78
CA ALA A 84 12.38 0.67 -11.11
C ALA A 84 13.83 0.55 -10.73
N ASP A 85 14.57 1.64 -10.79
CA ASP A 85 15.99 1.64 -10.43
C ASP A 85 16.21 1.46 -8.93
N TYR A 86 15.24 1.81 -8.13
CA TYR A 86 15.40 1.81 -6.68
C TYR A 86 14.79 0.61 -5.97
N ILE A 87 13.82 0.00 -6.56
CA ILE A 87 13.08 -1.06 -5.87
C ILE A 87 13.49 -2.44 -6.31
N ARG A 88 14.70 -2.62 -6.55
CA ARG A 88 15.16 -3.89 -6.98
C ARG A 88 15.82 -4.66 -6.04
#